data_4f3a6e30e557836fb7e7a20f318bd5ca
#
_entry.id   4f3a6e30e557836fb7e7a20f318bd5ca
#
_cell.length_a   1.000
_cell.length_b   1.000
_cell.length_c   1.000
_cell.angle_alpha   90.00
_cell.angle_beta   90.00
_cell.angle_gamma   90.00
#
_symmetry.space_group_name_H-M   'P 1'
#
loop_
_entity.id
_entity.type
_entity.pdbx_description
1 polymer ?
#
loop_
_entity_poly.entity_id
_entity_poly.type
_entity_poly.pdbx_seq_one_letter_code
_entity_poly.pdbx_strand_id
1 'polypeptide(L)'
;MKVLFFIIWIGLGLYMLYPNTAMPMWLPESLKSNEPADTETINRQSFFTNLKRAEIIEHFDKNFVGLINYRLNYPPEEANTWIRDLTPSSFLEEIVHPLKQSLFINGFTPSKPTEQINRNSVHYETKITLHYFPGDTITRITVWLMLGLVSYRLMKEYAEI
;
A
#
# COMPACT_ATOMS: atom_id res chain seq x y z
N MET A 1 9.69 31.22 -16.29
CA MET A 1 9.53 29.77 -16.52
C MET A 1 10.65 28.92 -15.93
N LYS A 2 11.94 29.15 -16.23
CA LYS A 2 13.08 28.33 -15.75
C LYS A 2 13.13 28.18 -14.22
N VAL A 3 12.99 29.26 -13.46
CA VAL A 3 13.02 29.23 -11.99
C VAL A 3 11.90 28.35 -11.42
N LEU A 4 10.66 28.50 -11.91
CA LEU A 4 9.53 27.69 -11.47
C LEU A 4 9.74 26.20 -11.77
N PHE A 5 10.29 25.89 -12.95
CA PHE A 5 10.65 24.51 -13.31
C PHE A 5 11.61 23.91 -12.28
N PHE A 6 12.71 24.61 -11.95
CA PHE A 6 13.70 24.08 -10.99
C PHE A 6 13.12 23.92 -9.58
N ILE A 7 12.24 24.83 -9.14
CA ILE A 7 11.55 24.70 -7.84
C ILE A 7 10.69 23.44 -7.80
N ILE A 8 9.87 23.21 -8.83
CA ILE A 8 9.01 22.00 -8.91
C ILE A 8 9.87 20.75 -9.01
N TRP A 9 10.89 20.74 -9.84
CA TRP A 9 11.78 19.60 -10.05
C TRP A 9 12.56 19.23 -8.78
N ILE A 10 13.09 20.22 -8.05
CA ILE A 10 13.77 20.01 -6.77
C ILE A 10 12.77 19.50 -5.72
N GLY A 11 11.58 20.11 -5.64
CA GLY A 11 10.54 19.66 -4.71
C GLY A 11 10.12 18.20 -4.95
N LEU A 12 9.96 17.80 -6.22
CA LEU A 12 9.70 16.42 -6.59
C LEU A 12 10.88 15.51 -6.21
N GLY A 13 12.11 15.96 -6.41
CA GLY A 13 13.31 15.21 -5.99
C GLY A 13 13.36 14.98 -4.49
N LEU A 14 13.10 16.00 -3.68
CA LEU A 14 13.02 15.89 -2.23
C LEU A 14 11.93 14.89 -1.80
N TYR A 15 10.77 14.93 -2.45
CA TYR A 15 9.70 13.95 -2.22
C TYR A 15 10.13 12.53 -2.59
N MET A 16 10.78 12.33 -3.75
CA MET A 16 11.25 11.02 -4.21
C MET A 16 12.35 10.43 -3.32
N LEU A 17 13.22 11.28 -2.74
CA LEU A 17 14.29 10.88 -1.84
C LEU A 17 13.81 10.69 -0.39
N TYR A 18 12.63 11.18 -0.04
CA TYR A 18 12.09 11.01 1.30
C TYR A 18 11.95 9.49 1.62
N PRO A 19 12.37 9.04 2.81
CA PRO A 19 12.35 7.63 3.16
C PRO A 19 10.97 6.99 3.01
N ASN A 20 10.95 5.69 2.70
CA ASN A 20 9.72 4.91 2.70
C ASN A 20 9.20 4.74 4.13
N THR A 21 7.89 4.79 4.30
CA THR A 21 7.24 4.36 5.54
C THR A 21 7.35 2.84 5.64
N ALA A 22 7.73 2.36 6.80
CA ALA A 22 7.79 0.92 7.04
C ALA A 22 6.39 0.28 6.98
N MET A 23 6.34 -0.98 6.58
CA MET A 23 5.10 -1.76 6.65
C MET A 23 4.60 -1.82 8.10
N PRO A 24 3.33 -1.52 8.38
CA PRO A 24 2.75 -1.73 9.71
C PRO A 24 2.76 -3.21 10.08
N MET A 25 3.43 -3.56 11.18
CA MET A 25 3.67 -4.97 11.57
C MET A 25 2.67 -5.50 12.59
N TRP A 26 1.69 -4.73 12.97
CA TRP A 26 0.78 -5.04 14.05
C TRP A 26 -0.62 -4.44 13.82
N LEU A 27 -1.61 -5.16 14.29
CA LEU A 27 -3.01 -4.73 14.37
C LEU A 27 -3.48 -4.98 15.81
N PRO A 28 -4.08 -4.00 16.51
CA PRO A 28 -4.59 -4.22 17.88
C PRO A 28 -5.67 -5.32 17.89
N GLU A 29 -5.81 -5.97 19.03
CA GLU A 29 -6.84 -6.99 19.26
C GLU A 29 -6.86 -8.08 18.15
N SER A 30 -5.67 -8.47 17.68
CA SER A 30 -5.54 -9.45 16.63
C SER A 30 -4.53 -10.54 16.96
N LEU A 31 -4.71 -11.69 16.32
CA LEU A 31 -3.74 -12.78 16.30
C LEU A 31 -3.02 -12.76 14.95
N LYS A 32 -1.69 -12.62 14.98
CA LYS A 32 -0.87 -12.71 13.76
C LYS A 32 -0.94 -14.14 13.21
N SER A 33 -1.16 -14.27 11.90
CA SER A 33 -1.13 -15.57 11.22
C SER A 33 0.32 -16.05 11.02
N ASN A 34 0.51 -17.35 11.22
CA ASN A 34 1.75 -18.06 10.92
C ASN A 34 1.53 -19.08 9.78
N GLU A 35 0.45 -18.96 9.01
CA GLU A 35 0.18 -19.81 7.87
C GLU A 35 1.26 -19.59 6.77
N PRO A 36 1.76 -20.63 6.10
CA PRO A 36 2.82 -20.48 5.10
C PRO A 36 2.49 -19.48 4.00
N ALA A 37 1.24 -19.46 3.51
CA ALA A 37 0.77 -18.53 2.49
C ALA A 37 0.77 -17.07 2.98
N ASP A 38 0.64 -16.82 4.27
CA ASP A 38 0.59 -15.48 4.87
C ASP A 38 1.99 -14.92 5.17
N THR A 39 3.00 -15.78 5.17
CA THR A 39 4.39 -15.43 5.48
C THR A 39 5.33 -15.72 4.31
N GLU A 40 4.79 -15.90 3.11
CA GLU A 40 5.53 -16.22 1.89
C GLU A 40 6.61 -15.18 1.56
N THR A 41 6.35 -13.91 1.84
CA THR A 41 7.31 -12.83 1.65
C THR A 41 7.36 -11.90 2.86
N ILE A 42 8.48 -11.19 3.04
CA ILE A 42 8.64 -10.18 4.09
C ILE A 42 7.62 -9.03 3.95
N ASN A 43 7.08 -8.83 2.75
CA ASN A 43 6.12 -7.77 2.43
C ASN A 43 4.65 -8.24 2.57
N ARG A 44 4.41 -9.44 3.10
CA ARG A 44 3.09 -10.00 3.31
C ARG A 44 2.89 -10.40 4.75
N GLN A 45 1.74 -10.06 5.32
CA GLN A 45 1.32 -10.46 6.66
C GLN A 45 -0.18 -10.60 6.74
N SER A 46 -0.64 -11.51 7.61
CA SER A 46 -2.07 -11.64 7.89
C SER A 46 -2.35 -11.66 9.39
N PHE A 47 -3.56 -11.22 9.73
CA PHE A 47 -4.07 -11.11 11.09
C PHE A 47 -5.49 -11.64 11.17
N PHE A 48 -5.81 -12.34 12.25
CA PHE A 48 -7.16 -12.72 12.61
C PHE A 48 -7.69 -11.74 13.65
N THR A 49 -8.86 -11.15 13.43
CA THR A 49 -9.40 -10.08 14.29
C THR A 49 -10.92 -10.06 14.31
N ASN A 50 -11.49 -9.43 15.35
CA ASN A 50 -12.90 -9.11 15.46
C ASN A 50 -13.18 -7.61 15.22
N LEU A 51 -12.17 -6.85 14.81
CA LEU A 51 -12.33 -5.44 14.46
C LEU A 51 -13.14 -5.31 13.16
N LYS A 52 -13.94 -4.27 13.10
CA LYS A 52 -14.71 -3.92 11.89
C LYS A 52 -13.81 -3.28 10.84
N ARG A 53 -14.20 -3.38 9.57
CA ARG A 53 -13.48 -2.77 8.44
C ARG A 53 -13.05 -1.32 8.70
N ALA A 54 -13.94 -0.48 9.25
CA ALA A 54 -13.64 0.93 9.51
C ALA A 54 -12.48 1.10 10.49
N GLU A 55 -12.47 0.33 11.59
CA GLU A 55 -11.44 0.34 12.64
C GLU A 55 -10.09 -0.14 12.08
N ILE A 56 -10.12 -1.19 11.26
CA ILE A 56 -8.93 -1.73 10.59
C ILE A 56 -8.29 -0.68 9.66
N ILE A 57 -9.11 -0.06 8.81
CA ILE A 57 -8.63 0.93 7.85
C ILE A 57 -8.13 2.19 8.58
N GLU A 58 -8.85 2.66 9.59
CA GLU A 58 -8.40 3.79 10.42
C GLU A 58 -7.06 3.52 11.09
N HIS A 59 -6.85 2.29 11.59
CA HIS A 59 -5.59 1.88 12.19
C HIS A 59 -4.44 1.98 11.19
N PHE A 60 -4.60 1.44 9.98
CA PHE A 60 -3.55 1.46 8.97
C PHE A 60 -3.35 2.86 8.38
N ASP A 61 -4.39 3.66 8.19
CA ASP A 61 -4.28 5.07 7.79
C ASP A 61 -3.40 5.87 8.77
N LYS A 62 -3.55 5.63 10.07
CA LYS A 62 -2.76 6.30 11.11
C LYS A 62 -1.32 5.81 11.22
N ASN A 63 -1.05 4.56 10.85
CA ASN A 63 0.26 3.92 11.04
C ASN A 63 1.07 3.79 9.75
N PHE A 64 0.46 4.03 8.58
CA PHE A 64 1.13 4.05 7.29
C PHE A 64 1.08 5.46 6.68
N VAL A 65 1.67 6.43 7.41
CA VAL A 65 1.62 7.85 7.05
C VAL A 65 2.78 8.20 6.13
N GLY A 66 2.48 8.94 5.04
CA GLY A 66 3.46 9.54 4.13
C GLY A 66 3.28 11.06 4.02
N LEU A 67 4.18 11.74 3.28
CA LEU A 67 4.04 13.19 3.00
C LEU A 67 2.77 13.48 2.18
N ILE A 68 2.45 12.58 1.24
CA ILE A 68 1.24 12.61 0.43
C ILE A 68 0.71 11.19 0.45
N ASN A 69 -0.58 11.03 0.77
CA ASN A 69 -1.27 9.76 0.73
C ASN A 69 -2.71 9.95 0.29
N TYR A 70 -3.26 8.92 -0.33
CA TYR A 70 -4.69 8.79 -0.61
C TYR A 70 -5.08 7.31 -0.52
N ARG A 71 -6.37 7.07 -0.39
CA ARG A 71 -6.94 5.74 -0.28
C ARG A 71 -7.76 5.40 -1.52
N LEU A 72 -7.58 4.18 -2.01
CA LEU A 72 -8.36 3.58 -3.08
C LEU A 72 -9.15 2.39 -2.52
N ASN A 73 -10.39 2.24 -2.97
CA ASN A 73 -11.24 1.09 -2.67
C ASN A 73 -11.47 0.34 -3.98
N TYR A 74 -11.05 -0.91 -4.01
CA TYR A 74 -11.17 -1.78 -5.18
C TYR A 74 -12.35 -2.74 -5.02
N PRO A 75 -12.89 -3.24 -6.15
CA PRO A 75 -13.78 -4.39 -6.10
C PRO A 75 -13.07 -5.59 -5.47
N PRO A 76 -13.73 -6.35 -4.57
CA PRO A 76 -13.09 -7.47 -3.86
C PRO A 76 -12.49 -8.55 -4.77
N GLU A 77 -13.02 -8.75 -5.97
CA GLU A 77 -12.53 -9.69 -6.98
C GLU A 77 -11.12 -9.38 -7.49
N GLU A 78 -10.67 -8.14 -7.38
CA GLU A 78 -9.30 -7.75 -7.76
C GLU A 78 -8.25 -8.21 -6.74
N ALA A 79 -8.66 -8.69 -5.57
CA ALA A 79 -7.75 -9.17 -4.53
C ALA A 79 -6.81 -10.28 -5.02
N ASN A 80 -7.28 -11.16 -5.91
CA ASN A 80 -6.45 -12.22 -6.51
C ASN A 80 -5.29 -11.66 -7.34
N THR A 81 -5.43 -10.47 -7.93
CA THR A 81 -4.38 -9.82 -8.72
C THR A 81 -3.32 -9.21 -7.82
N TRP A 82 -3.74 -8.49 -6.77
CA TRP A 82 -2.83 -7.71 -5.92
C TRP A 82 -2.29 -8.48 -4.72
N ILE A 83 -3.12 -9.37 -4.13
CA ILE A 83 -2.80 -10.10 -2.91
C ILE A 83 -2.45 -11.56 -3.20
N ARG A 84 -2.91 -12.11 -4.32
CA ARG A 84 -2.83 -13.55 -4.65
C ARG A 84 -3.50 -14.42 -3.57
N ASP A 85 -4.59 -13.95 -3.02
CA ASP A 85 -5.36 -14.69 -2.04
C ASP A 85 -6.40 -15.55 -2.77
N LEU A 86 -6.41 -16.85 -2.48
CA LEU A 86 -7.41 -17.77 -3.02
C LEU A 86 -8.73 -17.72 -2.25
N THR A 87 -8.75 -17.01 -1.11
CA THR A 87 -9.93 -16.86 -0.28
C THR A 87 -10.81 -15.72 -0.82
N PRO A 88 -12.14 -15.87 -0.85
CA PRO A 88 -13.04 -14.78 -1.25
C PRO A 88 -12.79 -13.52 -0.42
N SER A 89 -12.60 -12.39 -1.10
CA SER A 89 -12.37 -11.11 -0.46
C SER A 89 -13.71 -10.43 -0.13
N SER A 90 -13.83 -9.87 1.08
CA SER A 90 -14.97 -9.04 1.48
C SER A 90 -14.75 -7.56 1.15
N PHE A 91 -13.49 -7.13 1.16
CA PHE A 91 -13.06 -5.80 0.74
C PHE A 91 -11.58 -5.79 0.38
N LEU A 92 -11.20 -4.88 -0.53
CA LEU A 92 -9.82 -4.60 -0.88
C LEU A 92 -9.62 -3.10 -0.92
N GLU A 93 -8.71 -2.60 -0.10
CA GLU A 93 -8.32 -1.19 -0.07
C GLU A 93 -6.81 -1.03 -0.20
N GLU A 94 -6.40 0.11 -0.73
CA GLU A 94 -4.99 0.46 -0.87
C GLU A 94 -4.75 1.84 -0.29
N ILE A 95 -3.72 1.98 0.54
CA ILE A 95 -3.18 3.28 0.97
C ILE A 95 -1.96 3.55 0.09
N VAL A 96 -2.06 4.60 -0.74
CA VAL A 96 -1.06 4.94 -1.76
C VAL A 96 -0.24 6.13 -1.33
N HIS A 97 1.07 5.99 -1.37
CA HIS A 97 2.02 7.09 -1.39
C HIS A 97 2.51 7.26 -2.84
N PRO A 98 1.98 8.21 -3.61
CA PRO A 98 2.21 8.31 -5.06
C PRO A 98 3.68 8.24 -5.44
N LEU A 99 4.01 7.47 -6.48
CA LEU A 99 5.38 7.28 -7.00
C LEU A 99 6.38 6.68 -5.99
N LYS A 100 5.92 6.24 -4.82
CA LYS A 100 6.79 5.71 -3.76
C LYS A 100 6.45 4.28 -3.37
N GLN A 101 5.31 4.08 -2.74
CA GLN A 101 4.93 2.81 -2.14
C GLN A 101 3.45 2.74 -1.89
N SER A 102 2.95 1.54 -1.70
CA SER A 102 1.57 1.34 -1.30
C SER A 102 1.40 0.16 -0.34
N LEU A 103 0.28 0.15 0.37
CA LEU A 103 -0.14 -0.91 1.25
C LEU A 103 -1.54 -1.36 0.85
N PHE A 104 -1.66 -2.58 0.36
CA PHE A 104 -2.94 -3.24 0.13
C PHE A 104 -3.44 -3.89 1.41
N ILE A 105 -4.73 -3.74 1.67
CA ILE A 105 -5.44 -4.26 2.85
C ILE A 105 -6.61 -5.06 2.32
N ASN A 106 -6.47 -6.39 2.35
CA ASN A 106 -7.50 -7.31 1.94
C ASN A 106 -8.20 -7.91 3.17
N GLY A 107 -9.51 -7.80 3.23
CA GLY A 107 -10.34 -8.42 4.26
C GLY A 107 -11.10 -9.61 3.74
N PHE A 108 -11.10 -10.69 4.51
CA PHE A 108 -11.96 -11.86 4.32
C PHE A 108 -12.83 -12.06 5.56
N THR A 109 -14.15 -11.97 5.38
CA THR A 109 -15.14 -12.27 6.41
C THR A 109 -15.95 -13.49 5.95
N PRO A 110 -15.92 -14.62 6.69
CA PRO A 110 -16.64 -15.83 6.31
C PRO A 110 -18.14 -15.59 6.15
N SER A 111 -18.69 -16.06 5.04
CA SER A 111 -20.14 -16.03 4.78
C SER A 111 -20.83 -17.37 5.07
N LYS A 112 -20.04 -18.45 5.17
CA LYS A 112 -20.54 -19.82 5.35
C LYS A 112 -20.06 -20.43 6.66
N PRO A 113 -20.85 -21.31 7.29
CA PRO A 113 -20.43 -22.01 8.51
C PRO A 113 -19.15 -22.83 8.37
N THR A 114 -18.84 -23.32 7.15
CA THR A 114 -17.65 -24.12 6.85
C THR A 114 -16.37 -23.28 6.73
N GLU A 115 -16.49 -21.96 6.64
CA GLU A 115 -15.37 -21.03 6.47
C GLU A 115 -15.00 -20.32 7.78
N GLN A 116 -15.65 -20.68 8.91
CA GLN A 116 -15.43 -20.04 10.22
C GLN A 116 -13.96 -20.09 10.64
N ILE A 117 -13.47 -18.96 11.12
CA ILE A 117 -12.07 -18.79 11.55
C ILE A 117 -11.98 -19.05 13.05
N ASN A 118 -11.51 -20.25 13.40
CA ASN A 118 -11.23 -20.61 14.79
C ASN A 118 -9.74 -20.88 14.95
N ARG A 119 -9.07 -20.13 15.83
CA ARG A 119 -7.63 -20.25 16.12
C ARG A 119 -7.41 -20.22 17.63
N ASN A 120 -6.63 -21.16 18.15
CA ASN A 120 -6.33 -21.27 19.58
C ASN A 120 -7.57 -21.26 20.48
N SER A 121 -8.66 -21.92 20.05
CA SER A 121 -9.95 -21.95 20.73
C SER A 121 -10.67 -20.59 20.82
N VAL A 122 -10.24 -19.60 20.05
CA VAL A 122 -10.88 -18.30 19.91
C VAL A 122 -11.50 -18.19 18.52
N HIS A 123 -12.71 -17.65 18.45
CA HIS A 123 -13.39 -17.34 17.21
C HIS A 123 -13.02 -15.95 16.72
N TYR A 124 -12.69 -15.82 15.42
CA TYR A 124 -12.42 -14.54 14.78
C TYR A 124 -13.40 -14.33 13.63
N GLU A 125 -13.89 -13.09 13.49
CA GLU A 125 -14.84 -12.73 12.43
C GLU A 125 -14.17 -12.47 11.10
N THR A 126 -12.92 -11.99 11.11
CA THR A 126 -12.26 -11.51 9.89
C THR A 126 -10.79 -11.91 9.86
N LYS A 127 -10.31 -12.30 8.68
CA LYS A 127 -8.87 -12.41 8.36
C LYS A 127 -8.48 -11.20 7.51
N ILE A 128 -7.42 -10.49 7.92
CA ILE A 128 -6.84 -9.37 7.19
C ILE A 128 -5.51 -9.79 6.61
N THR A 129 -5.33 -9.60 5.32
CA THR A 129 -4.05 -9.81 4.65
C THR A 129 -3.51 -8.48 4.14
N LEU A 130 -2.32 -8.15 4.58
CA LEU A 130 -1.57 -6.99 4.14
C LEU A 130 -0.57 -7.39 3.07
N HIS A 131 -0.46 -6.59 2.02
CA HIS A 131 0.61 -6.70 1.05
C HIS A 131 1.24 -5.34 0.81
N TYR A 132 2.51 -5.20 1.19
CA TYR A 132 3.28 -3.97 1.06
C TYR A 132 4.08 -3.99 -0.24
N PHE A 133 3.95 -2.93 -1.02
CA PHE A 133 4.72 -2.69 -2.24
C PHE A 133 5.72 -1.56 -2.01
N PRO A 134 6.96 -1.88 -1.66
CA PRO A 134 8.00 -0.87 -1.50
C PRO A 134 8.38 -0.29 -2.87
N GLY A 135 8.51 1.02 -2.94
CA GLY A 135 9.12 1.66 -4.09
C GLY A 135 10.65 1.52 -4.04
N ASP A 136 11.24 1.06 -5.14
CA ASP A 136 12.71 1.00 -5.27
C ASP A 136 13.31 2.40 -5.43
N THR A 137 14.29 2.74 -4.60
CA THR A 137 14.91 4.07 -4.56
C THR A 137 15.67 4.38 -5.85
N ILE A 138 16.35 3.40 -6.43
CA ILE A 138 17.13 3.60 -7.68
C ILE A 138 16.17 3.91 -8.82
N THR A 139 15.10 3.14 -8.96
CA THR A 139 14.04 3.36 -9.95
C THR A 139 13.43 4.76 -9.80
N ARG A 140 13.12 5.19 -8.59
CA ARG A 140 12.56 6.54 -8.33
C ARG A 140 13.51 7.66 -8.75
N ILE A 141 14.80 7.54 -8.41
CA ILE A 141 15.82 8.51 -8.79
C ILE A 141 15.96 8.55 -10.32
N THR A 142 16.03 7.39 -10.95
CA THR A 142 16.13 7.29 -12.41
C THR A 142 14.95 7.97 -13.11
N VAL A 143 13.72 7.67 -12.68
CA VAL A 143 12.51 8.30 -13.23
C VAL A 143 12.53 9.81 -13.00
N TRP A 144 12.90 10.30 -11.83
CA TRP A 144 13.03 11.72 -11.53
C TRP A 144 14.04 12.42 -12.44
N LEU A 145 15.22 11.84 -12.64
CA LEU A 145 16.24 12.41 -13.54
C LEU A 145 15.76 12.45 -14.99
N MET A 146 15.13 11.36 -15.46
CA MET A 146 14.61 11.29 -16.83
C MET A 146 13.49 12.32 -17.07
N LEU A 147 12.55 12.44 -16.12
CA LEU A 147 11.49 13.46 -16.18
C LEU A 147 12.09 14.88 -16.22
N GLY A 148 13.10 15.15 -15.40
CA GLY A 148 13.80 16.44 -15.41
C GLY A 148 14.47 16.75 -16.76
N LEU A 149 15.15 15.77 -17.33
CA LEU A 149 15.82 15.90 -18.63
C LEU A 149 14.82 16.18 -19.76
N VAL A 150 13.76 15.37 -19.84
CA VAL A 150 12.72 15.51 -20.89
C VAL A 150 11.99 16.85 -20.74
N SER A 151 11.56 17.20 -19.54
CA SER A 151 10.86 18.47 -19.28
C SER A 151 11.74 19.68 -19.58
N TYR A 152 13.03 19.63 -19.24
CA TYR A 152 13.98 20.70 -19.55
C TYR A 152 14.16 20.85 -21.07
N ARG A 153 14.28 19.75 -21.83
CA ARG A 153 14.37 19.77 -23.30
C ARG A 153 13.13 20.38 -23.92
N LEU A 154 11.94 19.93 -23.51
CA LEU A 154 10.68 20.50 -24.00
C LEU A 154 10.56 21.99 -23.69
N MET A 155 10.91 22.40 -22.48
CA MET A 155 10.87 23.83 -22.10
C MET A 155 11.82 24.67 -22.96
N LYS A 156 12.97 24.12 -23.32
CA LYS A 156 13.93 24.83 -24.22
C LYS A 156 13.34 25.01 -25.61
N GLU A 157 12.80 23.95 -26.21
CA GLU A 157 12.19 23.98 -27.55
C GLU A 157 11.00 24.96 -27.60
N TYR A 158 10.10 24.94 -26.62
CA TYR A 158 8.97 25.88 -26.55
C TYR A 158 9.37 27.32 -26.24
N ALA A 159 10.54 27.58 -25.69
CA ALA A 159 11.01 28.93 -25.44
C ALA A 159 11.74 29.56 -26.65
N GLU A 160 12.07 28.77 -27.67
CA GLU A 160 12.69 29.20 -28.92
C GLU A 160 11.64 29.48 -30.03
N ILE A 161 10.33 29.18 -29.78
CA ILE A 161 9.19 29.52 -30.63
C ILE A 161 8.61 30.87 -30.19
#